data_bcbeaafb5a6f461f0b70b54b430d505c
#
_entry.id   bcbeaafb5a6f461f0b70b54b430d505c
#
_cell.length_a   1.000
_cell.length_b   1.000
_cell.length_c   1.000
_cell.angle_alpha   90.00
_cell.angle_beta   90.00
_cell.angle_gamma   90.00
#
_symmetry.space_group_name_H-M   'P 1'
#
loop_
_entity.id
_entity.type
_entity.pdbx_description
1 polymer ?
#
loop_
_entity_poly.entity_id
_entity_poly.type
_entity_poly.pdbx_seq_one_letter_code
_entity_poly.pdbx_strand_id
1 'polypeptide(L)'
;MKILVTGGAGFIGKHLVKYLLEKNNVITIFDNFSNSTRKSVDHLIKKNVKIIEGDIINSQDILDATKNQDIVIHLAAKISVVESIKNPLKTFEINVDGTKNVLIACKKNNIKKIIIASSAAIYDEPTSSEYKLNEQSQKNPISPYGISKFNMEKEIEKIALENDIKYIILRFFNIYGIGQSNEYAGVISKFSKCIQKNLPLTIYGNGNQTRDFVAIKEIGRAHV
;
A
#
# COMPACT_ATOMS: atom_id res chain seq x y z
N MET A 1 5.06 -1.17 -20.91
CA MET A 1 4.18 -0.11 -20.39
C MET A 1 4.99 0.83 -19.52
N LYS A 2 4.58 2.10 -19.43
CA LYS A 2 5.12 3.10 -18.50
C LYS A 2 4.26 3.10 -17.24
N ILE A 3 4.85 2.72 -16.10
CA ILE A 3 4.11 2.50 -14.86
C ILE A 3 4.64 3.44 -13.77
N LEU A 4 3.75 4.25 -13.21
CA LEU A 4 4.03 5.01 -12.00
C LEU A 4 3.70 4.17 -10.77
N VAL A 5 4.65 4.02 -9.85
CA VAL A 5 4.44 3.35 -8.56
C VAL A 5 4.60 4.39 -7.45
N THR A 6 3.50 4.84 -6.85
CA THR A 6 3.58 5.67 -5.65
C THR A 6 3.86 4.80 -4.42
N GLY A 7 4.67 5.28 -3.50
CA GLY A 7 5.17 4.45 -2.40
C GLY A 7 6.14 3.36 -2.88
N GLY A 8 6.77 3.57 -4.04
CA GLY A 8 7.61 2.59 -4.72
C GLY A 8 8.91 2.26 -3.99
N ALA A 9 9.37 3.12 -3.08
CA ALA A 9 10.52 2.87 -2.21
C ALA A 9 10.15 2.12 -0.91
N GLY A 10 8.87 1.90 -0.63
CA GLY A 10 8.37 1.15 0.51
C GLY A 10 8.63 -0.37 0.39
N PHE A 11 8.20 -1.12 1.39
CA PHE A 11 8.40 -2.57 1.46
C PHE A 11 7.80 -3.30 0.24
N ILE A 12 6.49 -3.16 0.02
CA ILE A 12 5.80 -3.78 -1.12
C ILE A 12 6.31 -3.19 -2.44
N GLY A 13 6.48 -1.86 -2.49
CA GLY A 13 6.88 -1.14 -3.69
C GLY A 13 8.19 -1.64 -4.29
N LYS A 14 9.22 -1.86 -3.47
CA LYS A 14 10.53 -2.37 -3.95
C LYS A 14 10.43 -3.76 -4.59
N HIS A 15 9.67 -4.65 -3.99
CA HIS A 15 9.45 -5.99 -4.55
C HIS A 15 8.67 -5.93 -5.86
N LEU A 16 7.60 -5.11 -5.90
CA LEU A 16 6.80 -4.91 -7.09
C LEU A 16 7.61 -4.27 -8.24
N VAL A 17 8.37 -3.22 -7.96
CA VAL A 17 9.23 -2.56 -8.95
C VAL A 17 10.22 -3.54 -9.55
N LYS A 18 10.89 -4.36 -8.72
CA LYS A 18 11.78 -5.41 -9.21
C LYS A 18 11.07 -6.38 -10.16
N TYR A 19 9.91 -6.87 -9.77
CA TYR A 19 9.10 -7.79 -10.59
C TYR A 19 8.68 -7.16 -11.92
N LEU A 20 8.20 -5.90 -11.90
CA LEU A 20 7.76 -5.19 -13.09
C LEU A 20 8.91 -4.91 -14.07
N LEU A 21 10.13 -4.66 -13.57
CA LEU A 21 11.33 -4.52 -14.41
C LEU A 21 11.69 -5.83 -15.14
N GLU A 22 11.54 -6.98 -14.47
CA GLU A 22 11.76 -8.30 -15.08
C GLU A 22 10.74 -8.59 -16.21
N LYS A 23 9.61 -7.86 -16.23
CA LYS A 23 8.58 -7.90 -17.30
C LYS A 23 8.75 -6.80 -18.34
N ASN A 24 9.94 -6.20 -18.45
CA ASN A 24 10.30 -5.17 -19.42
C ASN A 24 9.41 -3.91 -19.40
N ASN A 25 8.92 -3.51 -18.24
CA ASN A 25 8.21 -2.25 -18.07
C ASN A 25 9.19 -1.09 -17.81
N VAL A 26 8.77 0.12 -18.16
CA VAL A 26 9.44 1.38 -17.79
C VAL A 26 8.81 1.88 -16.50
N ILE A 27 9.60 2.01 -15.45
CA ILE A 27 9.08 2.30 -14.12
C ILE A 27 9.47 3.70 -13.65
N THR A 28 8.50 4.41 -13.12
CA THR A 28 8.70 5.64 -12.34
C THR A 28 8.31 5.35 -10.89
N ILE A 29 9.23 5.52 -9.95
CA ILE A 29 8.97 5.51 -8.51
C ILE A 29 8.64 6.95 -8.10
N PHE A 30 7.54 7.12 -7.35
CA PHE A 30 7.17 8.36 -6.68
C PHE A 30 7.04 8.09 -5.18
N ASP A 31 7.83 8.77 -4.35
CA ASP A 31 7.91 8.50 -2.91
C ASP A 31 8.40 9.75 -2.18
N ASN A 32 7.88 10.04 -0.98
CA ASN A 32 8.35 11.13 -0.14
C ASN A 32 9.42 10.70 0.87
N PHE A 33 9.80 9.43 0.81
CA PHE A 33 10.79 8.79 1.68
C PHE A 33 10.53 8.90 3.20
N SER A 34 9.28 9.17 3.61
CA SER A 34 8.91 9.26 5.04
C SER A 34 9.08 7.94 5.81
N ASN A 35 8.92 6.79 5.13
CA ASN A 35 9.05 5.44 5.71
C ASN A 35 10.11 4.59 5.00
N SER A 36 10.95 5.22 4.19
CA SER A 36 11.98 4.55 3.39
C SER A 36 13.20 5.49 3.26
N THR A 37 14.22 5.05 2.57
CA THR A 37 15.35 5.92 2.24
C THR A 37 15.61 5.90 0.75
N ARG A 38 15.98 7.03 0.18
CA ARG A 38 16.34 7.13 -1.24
C ARG A 38 17.44 6.11 -1.61
N LYS A 39 18.45 5.94 -0.76
CA LYS A 39 19.53 4.95 -0.94
C LYS A 39 19.03 3.53 -1.18
N SER A 40 17.84 3.18 -0.64
CA SER A 40 17.27 1.85 -0.79
C SER A 40 16.84 1.51 -2.22
N VAL A 41 16.67 2.52 -3.08
CA VAL A 41 16.24 2.40 -4.48
C VAL A 41 17.22 2.98 -5.51
N ASP A 42 18.26 3.69 -5.08
CA ASP A 42 19.24 4.32 -5.99
C ASP A 42 19.90 3.32 -6.95
N HIS A 43 20.12 2.09 -6.51
CA HIS A 43 20.65 1.03 -7.37
C HIS A 43 19.77 0.69 -8.58
N LEU A 44 18.47 1.06 -8.54
CA LEU A 44 17.51 0.84 -9.62
C LEU A 44 17.67 1.88 -10.75
N ILE A 45 18.29 3.04 -10.48
CA ILE A 45 18.58 4.06 -11.51
C ILE A 45 19.40 3.46 -12.64
N LYS A 46 20.37 2.60 -12.31
CA LYS A 46 21.17 1.86 -13.31
C LYS A 46 20.35 0.94 -14.21
N LYS A 47 19.10 0.66 -13.85
CA LYS A 47 18.12 -0.14 -14.62
C LYS A 47 17.08 0.72 -15.33
N ASN A 48 17.38 2.01 -15.57
CA ASN A 48 16.48 2.98 -16.20
C ASN A 48 15.16 3.22 -15.43
N VAL A 49 15.19 3.11 -14.10
CA VAL A 49 14.07 3.51 -13.25
C VAL A 49 14.19 5.00 -12.95
N LYS A 50 13.13 5.75 -13.26
CA LYS A 50 13.03 7.14 -12.84
C LYS A 50 12.58 7.21 -11.39
N ILE A 51 13.26 7.99 -10.55
CA ILE A 51 12.89 8.22 -9.15
C ILE A 51 12.51 9.69 -8.99
N ILE A 52 11.27 9.94 -8.59
CA ILE A 52 10.74 11.27 -8.28
C ILE A 52 10.46 11.32 -6.79
N GLU A 53 11.10 12.25 -6.10
CA GLU A 53 10.77 12.61 -4.72
C GLU A 53 9.62 13.60 -4.71
N GLY A 54 8.54 13.28 -3.96
CA GLY A 54 7.35 14.12 -3.88
C GLY A 54 6.29 13.51 -2.98
N ASP A 55 5.30 14.30 -2.62
CA ASP A 55 4.22 13.90 -1.72
C ASP A 55 2.87 13.86 -2.45
N ILE A 56 2.08 12.80 -2.23
CA ILE A 56 0.73 12.67 -2.80
C ILE A 56 -0.24 13.73 -2.29
N ILE A 57 0.05 14.36 -1.15
CA ILE A 57 -0.73 15.49 -0.63
C ILE A 57 -0.51 16.75 -1.50
N ASN A 58 0.69 16.90 -2.06
CA ASN A 58 0.96 17.97 -3.02
C ASN A 58 0.39 17.59 -4.38
N SER A 59 -0.72 18.21 -4.75
CA SER A 59 -1.41 17.93 -6.01
C SER A 59 -0.56 18.21 -7.25
N GLN A 60 0.39 19.16 -7.20
CA GLN A 60 1.26 19.46 -8.32
C GLN A 60 2.34 18.39 -8.50
N ASP A 61 2.94 17.88 -7.41
CA ASP A 61 3.95 16.83 -7.47
C ASP A 61 3.40 15.59 -8.17
N ILE A 62 2.21 15.14 -7.74
CA ILE A 62 1.59 13.94 -8.32
C ILE A 62 1.08 14.19 -9.76
N LEU A 63 0.62 15.40 -10.07
CA LEU A 63 0.22 15.77 -11.43
C LEU A 63 1.41 15.67 -12.39
N ASP A 64 2.57 16.16 -11.98
CA ASP A 64 3.79 16.10 -12.79
C ASP A 64 4.33 14.66 -12.91
N ALA A 65 4.27 13.88 -11.84
CA ALA A 65 4.73 12.49 -11.83
C ALA A 65 3.88 11.58 -12.73
N THR A 66 2.58 11.85 -12.87
CA THR A 66 1.66 11.07 -13.71
C THR A 66 1.76 11.38 -15.21
N LYS A 67 2.49 12.42 -15.62
CA LYS A 67 2.65 12.74 -17.06
C LYS A 67 3.29 11.59 -17.83
N ASN A 68 2.69 11.25 -18.97
CA ASN A 68 3.17 10.20 -19.88
C ASN A 68 3.26 8.80 -19.26
N GLN A 69 2.44 8.49 -18.27
CA GLN A 69 2.30 7.15 -17.70
C GLN A 69 1.07 6.44 -18.30
N ASP A 70 1.16 5.12 -18.47
CA ASP A 70 0.07 4.29 -19.00
C ASP A 70 -0.84 3.80 -17.87
N ILE A 71 -0.26 3.57 -16.67
CA ILE A 71 -0.94 3.02 -15.50
C ILE A 71 -0.32 3.56 -14.22
N VAL A 72 -1.13 3.71 -13.17
CA VAL A 72 -0.66 4.02 -11.82
C VAL A 72 -0.89 2.82 -10.90
N ILE A 73 0.13 2.46 -10.11
CA ILE A 73 0.01 1.54 -8.99
C ILE A 73 0.23 2.36 -7.71
N HIS A 74 -0.86 2.56 -6.96
CA HIS A 74 -0.89 3.45 -5.81
C HIS A 74 -0.71 2.65 -4.52
N LEU A 75 0.52 2.69 -3.95
CA LEU A 75 0.88 2.04 -2.69
C LEU A 75 1.20 3.06 -1.58
N ALA A 76 1.38 4.34 -1.91
CA ALA A 76 1.67 5.37 -0.93
C ALA A 76 0.51 5.52 0.07
N ALA A 77 0.81 5.37 1.35
CA ALA A 77 -0.18 5.49 2.42
C ALA A 77 0.49 5.63 3.79
N LYS A 78 -0.23 6.19 4.76
CA LYS A 78 0.08 6.04 6.18
C LYS A 78 -0.51 4.70 6.66
N ILE A 79 0.34 3.76 7.10
CA ILE A 79 -0.04 2.35 7.28
C ILE A 79 -0.14 1.91 8.76
N SER A 80 0.34 2.71 9.70
CA SER A 80 0.39 2.35 11.11
C SER A 80 -0.95 2.56 11.81
N VAL A 81 -1.56 1.49 12.32
CA VAL A 81 -2.76 1.55 13.15
C VAL A 81 -2.48 2.36 14.42
N VAL A 82 -1.34 2.12 15.08
CA VAL A 82 -0.97 2.82 16.32
C VAL A 82 -0.81 4.32 16.09
N GLU A 83 -0.14 4.71 15.01
CA GLU A 83 0.00 6.12 14.68
C GLU A 83 -1.31 6.78 14.25
N SER A 84 -2.20 6.03 13.61
CA SER A 84 -3.51 6.54 13.22
C SER A 84 -4.37 6.91 14.42
N ILE A 85 -4.21 6.21 15.55
CA ILE A 85 -4.87 6.57 16.81
C ILE A 85 -4.32 7.88 17.39
N LYS A 86 -2.99 8.06 17.29
CA LYS A 86 -2.33 9.28 17.79
C LYS A 86 -2.61 10.50 16.92
N ASN A 87 -2.70 10.30 15.61
CA ASN A 87 -2.88 11.38 14.65
C ASN A 87 -3.84 10.97 13.52
N PRO A 88 -5.14 10.87 13.81
CA PRO A 88 -6.15 10.44 12.86
C PRO A 88 -6.28 11.39 11.66
N LEU A 89 -6.25 12.70 11.89
CA LEU A 89 -6.40 13.71 10.83
C LEU A 89 -5.31 13.55 9.75
N LYS A 90 -4.04 13.38 10.18
CA LYS A 90 -2.94 13.17 9.22
C LYS A 90 -3.06 11.85 8.46
N THR A 91 -3.61 10.82 9.09
CA THR A 91 -3.89 9.54 8.43
C THR A 91 -4.96 9.70 7.35
N PHE A 92 -6.02 10.44 7.63
CA PHE A 92 -7.07 10.74 6.65
C PHE A 92 -6.55 11.61 5.51
N GLU A 93 -5.84 12.68 5.80
CA GLU A 93 -5.23 13.56 4.80
C GLU A 93 -4.38 12.76 3.81
N ILE A 94 -3.49 11.89 4.30
CA ILE A 94 -2.63 11.09 3.43
C ILE A 94 -3.43 10.03 2.66
N ASN A 95 -4.24 9.23 3.36
CA ASN A 95 -4.88 8.07 2.76
C ASN A 95 -6.07 8.43 1.88
N VAL A 96 -6.85 9.45 2.25
CA VAL A 96 -8.05 9.85 1.53
C VAL A 96 -7.75 10.98 0.55
N ASP A 97 -7.27 12.13 1.04
CA ASP A 97 -7.08 13.31 0.18
C ASP A 97 -5.88 13.12 -0.76
N GLY A 98 -4.80 12.47 -0.28
CA GLY A 98 -3.69 12.07 -1.14
C GLY A 98 -4.13 11.15 -2.28
N THR A 99 -5.00 10.16 -2.00
CA THR A 99 -5.55 9.28 -3.05
C THR A 99 -6.45 10.05 -4.03
N LYS A 100 -7.27 11.02 -3.55
CA LYS A 100 -8.04 11.91 -4.43
C LYS A 100 -7.12 12.67 -5.40
N ASN A 101 -6.01 13.21 -4.90
CA ASN A 101 -5.03 13.91 -5.74
C ASN A 101 -4.47 12.98 -6.83
N VAL A 102 -4.16 11.72 -6.49
CA VAL A 102 -3.70 10.72 -7.47
C VAL A 102 -4.75 10.47 -8.56
N LEU A 103 -6.01 10.29 -8.18
CA LEU A 103 -7.11 10.07 -9.14
C LEU A 103 -7.36 11.28 -10.03
N ILE A 104 -7.33 12.49 -9.46
CA ILE A 104 -7.46 13.74 -10.22
C ILE A 104 -6.30 13.90 -11.21
N ALA A 105 -5.07 13.55 -10.79
CA ALA A 105 -3.91 13.56 -11.66
C ALA A 105 -4.04 12.54 -12.80
N CYS A 106 -4.54 11.33 -12.52
CA CYS A 106 -4.85 10.32 -13.53
C CYS A 106 -5.84 10.87 -14.56
N LYS A 107 -6.94 11.50 -14.12
CA LYS A 107 -7.93 12.15 -15.00
C LYS A 107 -7.27 13.19 -15.91
N LYS A 108 -6.53 14.13 -15.31
CA LYS A 108 -5.90 15.25 -16.06
C LYS A 108 -4.88 14.77 -17.09
N ASN A 109 -4.20 13.67 -16.83
CA ASN A 109 -3.19 13.07 -17.73
C ASN A 109 -3.73 11.89 -18.56
N ASN A 110 -5.07 11.71 -18.63
CA ASN A 110 -5.75 10.66 -19.40
C ASN A 110 -5.30 9.22 -19.07
N ILE A 111 -4.90 8.96 -17.82
CA ILE A 111 -4.59 7.61 -17.36
C ILE A 111 -5.89 6.89 -17.06
N LYS A 112 -6.13 5.77 -17.76
CA LYS A 112 -7.39 5.03 -17.71
C LYS A 112 -7.36 3.80 -16.81
N LYS A 113 -6.24 3.51 -16.17
CA LYS A 113 -6.08 2.32 -15.33
C LYS A 113 -5.30 2.65 -14.06
N ILE A 114 -5.85 2.22 -12.91
CA ILE A 114 -5.19 2.38 -11.62
C ILE A 114 -5.37 1.12 -10.76
N ILE A 115 -4.31 0.71 -10.07
CA ILE A 115 -4.34 -0.35 -9.05
C ILE A 115 -4.01 0.28 -7.71
N ILE A 116 -4.80 0.00 -6.67
CA ILE A 116 -4.71 0.72 -5.40
C ILE A 116 -4.64 -0.28 -4.24
N ALA A 117 -3.69 -0.05 -3.34
CA ALA A 117 -3.57 -0.82 -2.11
C ALA A 117 -4.57 -0.35 -1.04
N SER A 118 -5.53 -1.20 -0.70
CA SER A 118 -6.37 -1.10 0.48
C SER A 118 -5.90 -2.08 1.56
N SER A 119 -6.74 -2.41 2.51
CA SER A 119 -6.40 -3.25 3.65
C SER A 119 -7.56 -4.10 4.13
N ALA A 120 -7.28 -5.28 4.64
CA ALA A 120 -8.23 -6.09 5.39
C ALA A 120 -8.76 -5.39 6.66
N ALA A 121 -8.11 -4.33 7.13
CA ALA A 121 -8.56 -3.53 8.27
C ALA A 121 -9.89 -2.78 8.04
N ILE A 122 -10.46 -2.84 6.83
CA ILE A 122 -11.79 -2.30 6.55
C ILE A 122 -12.91 -3.24 6.97
N TYR A 123 -12.62 -4.53 7.11
CA TYR A 123 -13.62 -5.52 7.50
C TYR A 123 -13.89 -5.48 9.01
N ASP A 124 -15.05 -6.00 9.37
CA ASP A 124 -15.39 -6.30 10.76
C ASP A 124 -14.49 -7.43 11.31
N GLU A 125 -14.34 -7.49 12.62
CA GLU A 125 -13.67 -8.63 13.24
C GLU A 125 -14.52 -9.90 13.04
N PRO A 126 -13.89 -11.01 12.60
CA PRO A 126 -14.62 -12.24 12.40
C PRO A 126 -15.20 -12.76 13.73
N THR A 127 -16.45 -13.15 13.70
CA THR A 127 -17.20 -13.67 14.87
C THR A 127 -16.77 -15.07 15.28
N SER A 128 -16.10 -15.81 14.40
CA SER A 128 -15.52 -17.14 14.67
C SER A 128 -14.28 -17.38 13.83
N SER A 129 -13.43 -18.34 14.26
CA SER A 129 -12.24 -18.76 13.50
C SER A 129 -12.55 -19.45 12.16
N GLU A 130 -13.76 -19.93 11.98
CA GLU A 130 -14.22 -20.57 10.74
C GLU A 130 -14.74 -19.57 9.70
N TYR A 131 -15.00 -18.33 10.11
CA TYR A 131 -15.49 -17.29 9.21
C TYR A 131 -14.40 -16.84 8.24
N LYS A 132 -14.60 -17.09 6.95
CA LYS A 132 -13.71 -16.63 5.87
C LYS A 132 -14.24 -15.33 5.28
N LEU A 133 -13.40 -14.31 5.29
CA LEU A 133 -13.69 -13.04 4.64
C LEU A 133 -13.67 -13.17 3.12
N ASN A 134 -14.57 -12.46 2.46
CA ASN A 134 -14.60 -12.24 1.02
C ASN A 134 -14.90 -10.76 0.72
N GLU A 135 -14.95 -10.37 -0.55
CA GLU A 135 -15.13 -8.98 -0.95
C GLU A 135 -16.47 -8.39 -0.52
N GLN A 136 -17.51 -9.23 -0.33
CA GLN A 136 -18.87 -8.85 0.10
C GLN A 136 -19.03 -8.84 1.62
N SER A 137 -18.05 -9.38 2.37
CA SER A 137 -18.09 -9.40 3.83
C SER A 137 -18.30 -8.00 4.40
N GLN A 138 -18.98 -7.93 5.55
CA GLN A 138 -19.34 -6.68 6.21
C GLN A 138 -18.10 -5.83 6.49
N LYS A 139 -18.21 -4.55 6.20
CA LYS A 139 -17.16 -3.56 6.41
C LYS A 139 -17.52 -2.68 7.60
N ASN A 140 -16.81 -2.86 8.70
CA ASN A 140 -17.02 -2.10 9.93
C ASN A 140 -15.67 -1.81 10.60
N PRO A 141 -14.84 -0.94 9.99
CA PRO A 141 -13.50 -0.65 10.50
C PRO A 141 -13.54 0.02 11.87
N ILE A 142 -12.78 -0.50 12.82
CA ILE A 142 -12.72 0.00 14.20
C ILE A 142 -11.56 0.97 14.47
N SER A 143 -10.53 1.00 13.61
CA SER A 143 -9.37 1.88 13.77
C SER A 143 -9.44 3.07 12.82
N PRO A 144 -8.86 4.25 13.18
CA PRO A 144 -8.76 5.38 12.27
C PRO A 144 -8.07 5.02 10.94
N TYR A 145 -7.07 4.13 10.98
CA TYR A 145 -6.46 3.57 9.77
C TYR A 145 -7.48 2.82 8.90
N GLY A 146 -8.20 1.85 9.49
CA GLY A 146 -9.23 1.08 8.78
C GLY A 146 -10.32 1.99 8.21
N ILE A 147 -10.80 2.96 9.00
CA ILE A 147 -11.80 3.96 8.57
C ILE A 147 -11.27 4.80 7.41
N SER A 148 -9.98 5.23 7.47
CA SER A 148 -9.38 6.00 6.37
C SER A 148 -9.29 5.17 5.07
N LYS A 149 -8.94 3.88 5.16
CA LYS A 149 -8.92 2.98 4.01
C LYS A 149 -10.32 2.73 3.44
N PHE A 150 -11.30 2.57 4.28
CA PHE A 150 -12.69 2.41 3.84
C PHE A 150 -13.23 3.66 3.13
N ASN A 151 -12.96 4.85 3.69
CA ASN A 151 -13.33 6.11 3.03
C ASN A 151 -12.56 6.33 1.72
N MET A 152 -11.28 5.95 1.69
CA MET A 152 -10.49 5.95 0.46
C MET A 152 -11.15 5.10 -0.63
N GLU A 153 -11.61 3.87 -0.33
CA GLU A 153 -12.30 3.02 -1.31
C GLU A 153 -13.56 3.71 -1.87
N LYS A 154 -14.37 4.34 -1.02
CA LYS A 154 -15.57 5.08 -1.47
C LYS A 154 -15.23 6.24 -2.43
N GLU A 155 -14.15 6.99 -2.12
CA GLU A 155 -13.71 8.07 -3.00
C GLU A 155 -13.16 7.54 -4.33
N ILE A 156 -12.48 6.39 -4.32
CA ILE A 156 -12.01 5.74 -5.54
C ILE A 156 -13.19 5.35 -6.42
N GLU A 157 -14.17 4.65 -5.87
CA GLU A 157 -15.36 4.21 -6.59
C GLU A 157 -16.07 5.41 -7.24
N LYS A 158 -16.30 6.48 -6.46
CA LYS A 158 -16.95 7.70 -6.94
C LYS A 158 -16.15 8.35 -8.08
N ILE A 159 -14.90 8.70 -7.83
CA ILE A 159 -14.08 9.48 -8.79
C ILE A 159 -13.78 8.66 -10.05
N ALA A 160 -13.53 7.36 -9.90
CA ALA A 160 -13.20 6.50 -11.03
C ALA A 160 -14.39 6.32 -11.97
N LEU A 161 -15.61 6.12 -11.42
CA LEU A 161 -16.84 6.02 -12.21
C LEU A 161 -17.14 7.33 -12.95
N GLU A 162 -17.04 8.47 -12.28
CA GLU A 162 -17.28 9.80 -12.88
C GLU A 162 -16.31 10.13 -14.03
N ASN A 163 -15.15 9.48 -14.09
CA ASN A 163 -14.08 9.84 -15.03
C ASN A 163 -13.64 8.71 -15.96
N ASP A 164 -14.39 7.63 -16.03
CA ASP A 164 -14.08 6.43 -16.85
C ASP A 164 -12.66 5.91 -16.60
N ILE A 165 -12.27 5.78 -15.32
CA ILE A 165 -11.01 5.19 -14.90
C ILE A 165 -11.29 3.77 -14.40
N LYS A 166 -10.70 2.78 -15.04
CA LYS A 166 -10.73 1.39 -14.58
C LYS A 166 -9.86 1.23 -13.36
N TYR A 167 -10.38 0.67 -12.29
CA TYR A 167 -9.64 0.50 -11.05
C TYR A 167 -9.69 -0.93 -10.51
N ILE A 168 -8.66 -1.30 -9.77
CA ILE A 168 -8.61 -2.52 -8.96
C ILE A 168 -8.18 -2.11 -7.56
N ILE A 169 -8.96 -2.49 -6.57
CA ILE A 169 -8.65 -2.28 -5.15
C ILE A 169 -8.18 -3.61 -4.56
N LEU A 170 -6.95 -3.63 -4.05
CA LEU A 170 -6.35 -4.81 -3.42
C LEU A 170 -6.39 -4.65 -1.90
N ARG A 171 -7.23 -5.42 -1.23
CA ARG A 171 -7.34 -5.44 0.24
C ARG A 171 -6.31 -6.38 0.82
N PHE A 172 -5.12 -5.86 1.09
CA PHE A 172 -4.04 -6.67 1.62
C PHE A 172 -4.30 -7.11 3.06
N PHE A 173 -4.06 -8.38 3.32
CA PHE A 173 -3.96 -8.97 4.66
C PHE A 173 -2.54 -8.77 5.24
N ASN A 174 -2.04 -9.67 6.08
CA ASN A 174 -0.75 -9.48 6.73
C ASN A 174 0.40 -9.90 5.80
N ILE A 175 0.90 -8.97 5.03
CA ILE A 175 2.03 -9.22 4.12
C ILE A 175 3.32 -9.26 4.93
N TYR A 176 4.13 -10.29 4.70
CA TYR A 176 5.42 -10.45 5.34
C TYR A 176 6.54 -10.81 4.36
N GLY A 177 7.78 -10.52 4.73
CA GLY A 177 8.94 -10.91 3.95
C GLY A 177 10.19 -10.08 4.21
N ILE A 178 11.23 -10.37 3.44
CA ILE A 178 12.53 -9.70 3.55
C ILE A 178 12.41 -8.21 3.19
N GLY A 179 13.00 -7.35 4.01
CA GLY A 179 13.02 -5.89 3.78
C GLY A 179 11.85 -5.14 4.43
N GLN A 180 11.01 -5.82 5.21
CA GLN A 180 10.01 -5.15 6.04
C GLN A 180 10.72 -4.35 7.16
N SER A 181 10.31 -3.09 7.35
CA SER A 181 10.90 -2.25 8.40
C SER A 181 10.54 -2.76 9.79
N ASN A 182 11.42 -2.50 10.78
CA ASN A 182 11.20 -2.93 12.16
C ASN A 182 10.00 -2.27 12.81
N GLU A 183 9.74 -1.04 12.48
CA GLU A 183 8.70 -0.21 13.06
C GLU A 183 7.30 -0.72 12.66
N TYR A 184 7.17 -1.18 11.43
CA TYR A 184 5.92 -1.73 10.88
C TYR A 184 5.95 -3.25 10.75
N ALA A 185 6.93 -3.90 11.38
CA ALA A 185 7.07 -5.35 11.33
C ALA A 185 5.89 -6.02 12.04
N GLY A 186 5.18 -6.87 11.33
CA GLY A 186 4.19 -7.77 11.89
C GLY A 186 4.82 -8.83 12.81
N VAL A 187 3.99 -9.67 13.40
CA VAL A 187 4.39 -10.69 14.37
C VAL A 187 5.51 -11.60 13.84
N ILE A 188 5.46 -12.03 12.59
CA ILE A 188 6.48 -12.92 11.99
C ILE A 188 7.87 -12.27 12.06
N SER A 189 8.00 -11.02 11.62
CA SER A 189 9.29 -10.34 11.63
C SER A 189 9.80 -10.04 13.05
N LYS A 190 8.88 -9.71 13.98
CA LYS A 190 9.22 -9.49 15.39
C LYS A 190 9.71 -10.76 16.05
N PHE A 191 8.96 -11.86 15.89
CA PHE A 191 9.32 -13.16 16.47
C PHE A 191 10.63 -13.70 15.91
N SER A 192 10.83 -13.64 14.59
CA SER A 192 12.10 -14.04 13.97
C SER A 192 13.30 -13.30 14.56
N LYS A 193 13.17 -12.00 14.84
CA LYS A 193 14.25 -11.23 15.50
C LYS A 193 14.47 -11.60 16.94
N CYS A 194 13.41 -11.82 17.71
CA CYS A 194 13.53 -12.27 19.09
C CYS A 194 14.25 -13.63 19.14
N ILE A 195 13.88 -14.56 18.27
CA ILE A 195 14.53 -15.88 18.17
C ILE A 195 16.03 -15.72 17.81
N GLN A 196 16.36 -14.92 16.79
CA GLN A 196 17.75 -14.69 16.40
C GLN A 196 18.62 -14.08 17.50
N LYS A 197 18.01 -13.33 18.42
CA LYS A 197 18.69 -12.64 19.52
C LYS A 197 18.53 -13.36 20.86
N ASN A 198 17.95 -14.56 20.90
CA ASN A 198 17.59 -15.28 22.12
C ASN A 198 16.79 -14.44 23.12
N LEU A 199 15.88 -13.58 22.60
CA LEU A 199 14.99 -12.75 23.42
C LEU A 199 13.63 -13.43 23.55
N PRO A 200 12.91 -13.20 24.68
CA PRO A 200 11.58 -13.74 24.88
C PRO A 200 10.58 -13.20 23.86
N LEU A 201 9.63 -14.05 23.45
CA LEU A 201 8.51 -13.64 22.59
C LEU A 201 7.42 -12.99 23.42
N THR A 202 6.94 -11.84 22.98
CA THR A 202 5.79 -11.16 23.62
C THR A 202 4.51 -11.57 22.91
N ILE A 203 3.63 -12.26 23.62
CA ILE A 203 2.29 -12.65 23.17
C ILE A 203 1.28 -11.75 23.88
N TYR A 204 0.43 -11.06 23.10
CA TYR A 204 -0.64 -10.24 23.66
C TYR A 204 -1.92 -11.08 23.81
N GLY A 205 -2.61 -10.92 24.97
CA GLY A 205 -3.79 -11.72 25.28
C GLY A 205 -3.47 -13.19 25.53
N ASN A 206 -4.35 -14.08 25.09
CA ASN A 206 -4.25 -15.52 25.33
C ASN A 206 -3.48 -16.32 24.25
N GLY A 207 -3.01 -15.64 23.20
CA GLY A 207 -2.26 -16.29 22.12
C GLY A 207 -3.11 -17.03 21.08
N ASN A 208 -4.44 -17.02 21.20
CA ASN A 208 -5.34 -17.72 20.28
C ASN A 208 -5.70 -16.91 19.02
N GLN A 209 -5.11 -15.72 18.85
CA GLN A 209 -5.38 -14.85 17.69
C GLN A 209 -4.89 -15.52 16.41
N THR A 210 -5.78 -15.67 15.46
CA THR A 210 -5.46 -16.14 14.11
C THR A 210 -5.29 -14.94 13.17
N ARG A 211 -4.40 -15.07 12.18
CA ARG A 211 -4.19 -14.08 11.12
C ARG A 211 -3.89 -14.79 9.82
N ASP A 212 -4.37 -14.23 8.74
CA ASP A 212 -4.00 -14.67 7.40
C ASP A 212 -2.72 -13.96 6.97
N PHE A 213 -1.70 -14.74 6.60
CA PHE A 213 -0.37 -14.25 6.23
C PHE A 213 -0.09 -14.52 4.76
N VAL A 214 0.32 -13.47 4.04
CA VAL A 214 0.69 -13.55 2.63
C VAL A 214 2.17 -13.20 2.47
N ALA A 215 2.96 -14.13 1.93
CA ALA A 215 4.36 -13.85 1.65
C ALA A 215 4.48 -12.82 0.53
N ILE A 216 5.42 -11.86 0.68
CA ILE A 216 5.64 -10.82 -0.35
C ILE A 216 5.89 -11.41 -1.75
N LYS A 217 6.45 -12.61 -1.84
CA LYS A 217 6.68 -13.32 -3.11
C LYS A 217 5.39 -13.77 -3.79
N GLU A 218 4.29 -13.90 -3.04
CA GLU A 218 2.97 -14.29 -3.55
C GLU A 218 2.22 -13.10 -4.15
N ILE A 219 2.60 -11.86 -3.78
CA ILE A 219 1.98 -10.66 -4.34
C ILE A 219 2.39 -10.55 -5.81
N GLY A 220 1.40 -10.62 -6.70
CA GLY A 220 1.60 -10.64 -8.15
C GLY A 220 1.52 -12.03 -8.78
N ARG A 221 1.34 -13.08 -7.98
CA ARG A 221 1.04 -14.45 -8.45
C ARG A 221 -0.44 -14.81 -8.33
N ALA A 222 -1.31 -13.85 -7.99
CA ALA A 222 -2.74 -14.09 -8.00
C ALA A 222 -3.14 -14.54 -9.42
N HIS A 223 -3.47 -15.81 -9.54
CA HIS A 223 -4.08 -16.32 -10.76
C HIS A 223 -5.51 -15.78 -10.83
N VAL A 224 -5.80 -15.06 -11.86
CA VAL A 224 -7.16 -14.70 -12.26
C VAL A 224 -7.78 -15.92 -12.89
#